data_2516c20727371c6c67d2327d9b17b9e2
#
_entry.id   2516c20727371c6c67d2327d9b17b9e2
#
_cell.length_a   1.000
_cell.length_b   1.000
_cell.length_c   1.000
_cell.angle_alpha   90.00
_cell.angle_beta   90.00
_cell.angle_gamma   90.00
#
_symmetry.space_group_name_H-M   'P 1'
#
loop_
_entity.id
_entity.type
_entity.pdbx_description
1 polymer ?
#
loop_
_entity_poly.entity_id
_entity_poly.type
_entity_poly.pdbx_seq_one_letter_code
_entity_poly.pdbx_strand_id
1 'polypeptide(L)'
;VEKELQKEQQHLSKAFASGNADVKKAKRILSSLKFSDDGASLKRHDEKAVQQVIAALSIREEKIAETKSKIKVLKDKVNSDINRIAKKYYYDYWDTNFTTPFDKAVSFYLMRQLSFSGMLRFSSDGKFNIPYGWYKSFKGIEQPIDKIEEILNNTEFLQGDWKECVKTATADDFVFLDPPYTREFTDYHPAGTFRETQQRELAEWFQTTDAKVMIIINRDELTEELYGKYIVNDYDFRYSIQYRDRMTE
;
A
#
# COMPACT_ATOMS: atom_id res chain seq x y z
N VAL A 1 8.05 18.83 -8.39
CA VAL A 1 8.85 19.01 -7.17
C VAL A 1 9.12 17.64 -6.52
N GLU A 2 8.09 16.85 -6.21
CA GLU A 2 8.25 15.57 -5.50
C GLU A 2 9.02 14.51 -6.31
N LYS A 3 8.75 14.40 -7.62
CA LYS A 3 9.49 13.49 -8.52
C LYS A 3 10.95 13.89 -8.71
N GLU A 4 11.26 15.17 -8.66
CA GLU A 4 12.64 15.66 -8.72
C GLU A 4 13.38 15.39 -7.40
N LEU A 5 12.74 15.64 -6.26
CA LEU A 5 13.27 15.28 -4.95
C LEU A 5 13.56 13.76 -4.82
N GLN A 6 12.66 12.92 -5.33
CA GLN A 6 12.89 11.47 -5.34
C GLN A 6 14.03 11.04 -6.26
N LYS A 7 14.19 11.68 -7.45
CA LYS A 7 15.32 11.43 -8.34
C LYS A 7 16.64 11.86 -7.72
N GLU A 8 16.70 13.04 -7.11
CA GLU A 8 17.90 13.49 -6.42
C GLU A 8 18.25 12.62 -5.21
N GLN A 9 17.25 12.19 -4.44
CA GLN A 9 17.48 11.24 -3.34
C GLN A 9 18.02 9.90 -3.83
N GLN A 10 17.56 9.39 -4.96
CA GLN A 10 18.09 8.15 -5.55
C GLN A 10 19.52 8.36 -6.10
N HIS A 11 19.80 9.49 -6.72
CA HIS A 11 21.15 9.83 -7.21
C HIS A 11 22.15 9.98 -6.06
N LEU A 12 21.78 10.71 -5.00
CA LEU A 12 22.61 10.85 -3.81
C LEU A 12 22.83 9.50 -3.12
N SER A 13 21.80 8.68 -2.99
CA SER A 13 21.90 7.36 -2.37
C SER A 13 22.84 6.42 -3.17
N LYS A 14 22.76 6.44 -4.50
CA LYS A 14 23.65 5.66 -5.37
C LYS A 14 25.10 6.18 -5.31
N ALA A 15 25.30 7.49 -5.36
CA ALA A 15 26.63 8.09 -5.29
C ALA A 15 27.30 7.82 -3.93
N PHE A 16 26.56 7.90 -2.81
CA PHE A 16 27.08 7.54 -1.49
C PHE A 16 27.35 6.04 -1.34
N ALA A 17 26.55 5.17 -1.95
CA ALA A 17 26.78 3.72 -1.92
C ALA A 17 28.03 3.36 -2.73
N SER A 18 28.20 3.92 -3.92
CA SER A 18 29.40 3.76 -4.76
C SER A 18 30.65 4.28 -4.06
N GLY A 19 30.64 5.53 -3.59
CA GLY A 19 31.80 6.12 -2.93
C GLY A 19 32.25 5.35 -1.69
N ASN A 20 31.32 4.76 -0.92
CA ASN A 20 31.65 3.96 0.25
C ASN A 20 32.24 2.58 -0.15
N ALA A 21 31.73 1.98 -1.23
CA ALA A 21 32.25 0.72 -1.75
C ALA A 21 33.69 0.90 -2.27
N ASP A 22 33.96 2.00 -2.98
CA ASP A 22 35.28 2.30 -3.53
C ASP A 22 36.31 2.59 -2.44
N VAL A 23 35.92 3.34 -1.39
CA VAL A 23 36.78 3.58 -0.22
C VAL A 23 37.10 2.28 0.51
N LYS A 24 36.11 1.40 0.75
CA LYS A 24 36.33 0.10 1.39
C LYS A 24 37.21 -0.81 0.56
N LYS A 25 37.03 -0.82 -0.77
CA LYS A 25 37.83 -1.61 -1.69
C LYS A 25 39.28 -1.12 -1.72
N ALA A 26 39.48 0.19 -1.83
CA ALA A 26 40.81 0.79 -1.81
C ALA A 26 41.57 0.49 -0.50
N LYS A 27 40.89 0.65 0.65
CA LYS A 27 41.44 0.33 1.97
C LYS A 27 41.85 -1.15 2.07
N ARG A 28 41.03 -2.07 1.56
CA ARG A 28 41.33 -3.51 1.55
C ARG A 28 42.56 -3.82 0.70
N ILE A 29 42.67 -3.23 -0.49
CA ILE A 29 43.80 -3.41 -1.39
C ILE A 29 45.09 -2.89 -0.72
N LEU A 30 45.05 -1.68 -0.19
CA LEU A 30 46.21 -1.06 0.47
C LEU A 30 46.68 -1.83 1.71
N SER A 31 45.71 -2.35 2.50
CA SER A 31 46.02 -3.16 3.70
C SER A 31 46.56 -4.56 3.37
N SER A 32 46.37 -5.05 2.15
CA SER A 32 46.89 -6.34 1.70
C SER A 32 48.31 -6.26 1.12
N LEU A 33 48.85 -5.07 0.91
CA LEU A 33 50.21 -4.89 0.42
C LEU A 33 51.23 -5.36 1.46
N LYS A 34 52.07 -6.30 1.09
CA LYS A 34 53.18 -6.78 1.90
C LYS A 34 54.48 -6.05 1.45
N PHE A 35 55.12 -5.41 2.39
CA PHE A 35 56.40 -4.77 2.18
C PHE A 35 57.48 -5.74 2.63
N SER A 36 58.46 -6.05 1.76
CA SER A 36 59.59 -6.94 2.10
C SER A 36 60.82 -6.15 2.56
N ASP A 37 61.60 -6.73 3.45
CA ASP A 37 62.71 -6.05 4.12
C ASP A 37 63.98 -5.86 3.28
N ASP A 38 64.00 -6.33 2.04
CA ASP A 38 65.22 -6.43 1.21
C ASP A 38 65.56 -5.15 0.42
N GLY A 39 65.77 -4.05 1.05
CA GLY A 39 66.12 -2.81 0.35
C GLY A 39 65.66 -1.55 1.07
N ALA A 40 66.34 -1.26 2.12
CA ALA A 40 65.78 -0.65 3.32
C ALA A 40 65.30 0.82 3.29
N SER A 41 65.62 1.67 2.34
CA SER A 41 65.26 3.11 2.46
C SER A 41 64.02 3.54 1.69
N LEU A 42 63.90 3.13 0.46
CA LEU A 42 62.74 3.48 -0.38
C LEU A 42 61.46 2.79 0.12
N LYS A 43 61.57 1.56 0.58
CA LYS A 43 60.42 0.75 1.03
C LYS A 43 59.77 1.25 2.35
N ARG A 44 60.52 1.83 3.27
CA ARG A 44 59.96 2.45 4.48
C ARG A 44 59.20 3.75 4.19
N HIS A 45 59.65 4.52 3.17
CA HIS A 45 58.93 5.70 2.72
C HIS A 45 57.58 5.31 2.08
N ASP A 46 57.57 4.26 1.25
CA ASP A 46 56.34 3.78 0.61
C ASP A 46 55.37 3.21 1.60
N GLU A 47 55.83 2.45 2.60
CA GLU A 47 54.99 1.94 3.67
C GLU A 47 54.35 3.07 4.49
N LYS A 48 55.10 4.10 4.85
CA LYS A 48 54.59 5.27 5.56
C LYS A 48 53.54 6.02 4.75
N ALA A 49 53.75 6.18 3.45
CA ALA A 49 52.80 6.80 2.54
C ALA A 49 51.52 6.00 2.42
N VAL A 50 51.61 4.67 2.32
CA VAL A 50 50.45 3.77 2.31
C VAL A 50 49.66 3.87 3.62
N GLN A 51 50.32 3.90 4.77
CA GLN A 51 49.66 4.06 6.06
C GLN A 51 48.93 5.42 6.19
N GLN A 52 49.52 6.50 5.67
CA GLN A 52 48.86 7.81 5.61
C GLN A 52 47.62 7.78 4.75
N VAL A 53 47.64 7.11 3.60
CA VAL A 53 46.46 6.96 2.73
C VAL A 53 45.39 6.13 3.41
N ILE A 54 45.74 5.02 4.08
CA ILE A 54 44.79 4.20 4.85
C ILE A 54 44.13 5.03 5.94
N ALA A 55 44.90 5.84 6.68
CA ALA A 55 44.35 6.73 7.72
C ALA A 55 43.38 7.77 7.13
N ALA A 56 43.74 8.41 6.00
CA ALA A 56 42.87 9.36 5.33
C ALA A 56 41.57 8.72 4.80
N LEU A 57 41.65 7.49 4.28
CA LEU A 57 40.47 6.72 3.86
C LEU A 57 39.56 6.34 5.04
N SER A 58 40.15 6.05 6.20
CA SER A 58 39.38 5.74 7.43
C SER A 58 38.58 6.97 7.89
N ILE A 59 39.20 8.14 7.95
CA ILE A 59 38.52 9.40 8.28
C ILE A 59 37.38 9.70 7.30
N ARG A 60 37.61 9.44 6.01
CA ARG A 60 36.59 9.62 4.98
C ARG A 60 35.41 8.65 5.16
N GLU A 61 35.68 7.41 5.51
CA GLU A 61 34.67 6.38 5.83
C GLU A 61 33.79 6.81 7.02
N GLU A 62 34.38 7.32 8.09
CA GLU A 62 33.68 7.84 9.27
C GLU A 62 32.78 9.04 8.91
N LYS A 63 33.30 10.00 8.13
CA LYS A 63 32.51 11.15 7.68
C LYS A 63 31.30 10.73 6.81
N ILE A 64 31.48 9.73 5.97
CA ILE A 64 30.37 9.17 5.14
C ILE A 64 29.32 8.52 6.06
N ALA A 65 29.72 7.77 7.07
CA ALA A 65 28.82 7.13 8.03
C ALA A 65 28.04 8.17 8.85
N GLU A 66 28.71 9.21 9.33
CA GLU A 66 28.09 10.33 10.05
C GLU A 66 27.06 11.07 9.18
N THR A 67 27.43 11.37 7.91
CA THR A 67 26.52 12.04 6.97
C THR A 67 25.28 11.19 6.68
N LYS A 68 25.45 9.88 6.50
CA LYS A 68 24.31 8.94 6.33
C LYS A 68 23.38 8.95 7.52
N SER A 69 23.93 8.98 8.73
CA SER A 69 23.14 9.06 9.97
C SER A 69 22.34 10.37 10.02
N LYS A 70 22.95 11.51 9.72
CA LYS A 70 22.26 12.81 9.66
C LYS A 70 21.13 12.83 8.62
N ILE A 71 21.38 12.27 7.42
CA ILE A 71 20.34 12.15 6.38
C ILE A 71 19.17 11.30 6.85
N LYS A 72 19.42 10.21 7.55
CA LYS A 72 18.35 9.36 8.11
C LYS A 72 17.49 10.15 9.11
N VAL A 73 18.11 10.83 10.03
CA VAL A 73 17.40 11.66 11.04
C VAL A 73 16.54 12.75 10.37
N LEU A 74 17.09 13.42 9.36
CA LEU A 74 16.33 14.43 8.61
C LEU A 74 15.13 13.83 7.86
N LYS A 75 15.28 12.67 7.23
CA LYS A 75 14.18 11.97 6.57
C LYS A 75 13.07 11.59 7.57
N ASP A 76 13.46 11.06 8.72
CA ASP A 76 12.50 10.67 9.75
C ASP A 76 11.74 11.89 10.28
N LYS A 77 12.41 13.04 10.46
CA LYS A 77 11.79 14.30 10.86
C LYS A 77 10.81 14.82 9.80
N VAL A 78 11.21 14.84 8.53
CA VAL A 78 10.33 15.27 7.43
C VAL A 78 9.09 14.38 7.34
N ASN A 79 9.24 13.07 7.42
CA ASN A 79 8.12 12.14 7.42
C ASN A 79 7.18 12.36 8.63
N SER A 80 7.74 12.65 9.80
CA SER A 80 6.96 12.97 11.00
C SER A 80 6.15 14.27 10.81
N ASP A 81 6.74 15.30 10.23
CA ASP A 81 6.06 16.57 9.97
C ASP A 81 4.95 16.42 8.92
N ILE A 82 5.21 15.68 7.84
CA ILE A 82 4.19 15.35 6.82
C ILE A 82 3.01 14.61 7.46
N ASN A 83 3.27 13.60 8.29
CA ASN A 83 2.21 12.84 8.96
C ASN A 83 1.41 13.72 9.93
N ARG A 84 2.06 14.65 10.64
CA ARG A 84 1.37 15.60 11.54
C ARG A 84 0.42 16.52 10.77
N ILE A 85 0.86 17.02 9.62
CA ILE A 85 0.04 17.87 8.75
C ILE A 85 -1.12 17.07 8.17
N ALA A 86 -0.82 15.89 7.59
CA ALA A 86 -1.84 15.04 6.99
C ALA A 86 -2.88 14.57 8.02
N LYS A 87 -2.46 14.25 9.25
CA LYS A 87 -3.37 13.91 10.34
C LYS A 87 -4.31 15.07 10.67
N LYS A 88 -3.80 16.32 10.70
CA LYS A 88 -4.65 17.48 10.92
C LYS A 88 -5.70 17.61 9.83
N TYR A 89 -5.30 17.59 8.56
CA TYR A 89 -6.24 17.65 7.42
C TYR A 89 -7.25 16.51 7.45
N TYR A 90 -6.83 15.29 7.80
CA TYR A 90 -7.71 14.13 7.91
C TYR A 90 -8.87 14.40 8.87
N TYR A 91 -8.60 14.93 10.06
CA TYR A 91 -9.66 15.22 11.04
C TYR A 91 -10.46 16.47 10.69
N ASP A 92 -9.85 17.48 10.06
CA ASP A 92 -10.58 18.63 9.55
C ASP A 92 -11.59 18.21 8.46
N TYR A 93 -11.20 17.30 7.57
CA TYR A 93 -12.10 16.71 6.55
C TYR A 93 -13.18 15.81 7.14
N TRP A 94 -12.90 15.12 8.21
CA TRP A 94 -13.86 14.23 8.88
C TRP A 94 -15.14 14.97 9.31
N ASP A 95 -14.98 16.16 9.86
CA ASP A 95 -16.11 16.95 10.39
C ASP A 95 -16.74 17.88 9.32
N THR A 96 -16.18 17.92 8.10
CA THR A 96 -16.68 18.80 7.05
C THR A 96 -17.92 18.22 6.39
N ASN A 97 -19.00 19.01 6.34
CA ASN A 97 -20.22 18.63 5.63
C ASN A 97 -20.10 19.01 4.14
N PHE A 98 -19.62 18.10 3.32
CA PHE A 98 -19.50 18.30 1.89
C PHE A 98 -20.86 18.26 1.19
N THR A 99 -21.17 19.28 0.41
CA THR A 99 -22.46 19.43 -0.27
C THR A 99 -22.43 19.02 -1.74
N THR A 100 -21.32 19.28 -2.43
CA THR A 100 -21.21 18.91 -3.84
C THR A 100 -20.78 17.46 -4.06
N PRO A 101 -21.22 16.79 -5.14
CA PRO A 101 -20.76 15.44 -5.49
C PRO A 101 -19.24 15.35 -5.65
N PHE A 102 -18.60 16.38 -6.20
CA PHE A 102 -17.16 16.44 -6.38
C PHE A 102 -16.43 16.46 -5.02
N ASP A 103 -16.84 17.34 -4.10
CA ASP A 103 -16.23 17.41 -2.77
C ASP A 103 -16.40 16.11 -1.99
N LYS A 104 -17.56 15.46 -2.12
CA LYS A 104 -17.81 14.13 -1.53
C LYS A 104 -16.87 13.08 -2.10
N ALA A 105 -16.66 13.07 -3.41
CA ALA A 105 -15.73 12.11 -4.06
C ALA A 105 -14.29 12.35 -3.63
N VAL A 106 -13.83 13.60 -3.59
CA VAL A 106 -12.49 13.97 -3.12
C VAL A 106 -12.31 13.58 -1.65
N SER A 107 -13.30 13.89 -0.80
CA SER A 107 -13.27 13.51 0.60
C SER A 107 -13.19 12.00 0.78
N PHE A 108 -14.04 11.24 0.08
CA PHE A 108 -14.03 9.79 0.10
C PHE A 108 -12.65 9.22 -0.28
N TYR A 109 -12.07 9.74 -1.36
CA TYR A 109 -10.74 9.33 -1.81
C TYR A 109 -9.67 9.61 -0.75
N LEU A 110 -9.64 10.84 -0.21
CA LEU A 110 -8.67 11.22 0.81
C LEU A 110 -8.85 10.42 2.11
N MET A 111 -10.10 10.25 2.57
CA MET A 111 -10.39 9.46 3.76
C MET A 111 -9.92 8.02 3.60
N ARG A 112 -10.17 7.40 2.44
CA ARG A 112 -9.70 6.05 2.13
C ARG A 112 -8.17 5.94 2.09
N GLN A 113 -7.47 6.94 1.54
CA GLN A 113 -6.01 6.96 1.47
C GLN A 113 -5.35 7.18 2.85
N LEU A 114 -6.01 7.93 3.73
CA LEU A 114 -5.43 8.38 4.99
C LEU A 114 -5.91 7.60 6.20
N SER A 115 -7.03 6.86 6.09
CA SER A 115 -7.57 6.05 7.17
C SER A 115 -6.70 4.83 7.46
N PHE A 116 -6.77 4.33 8.68
CA PHE A 116 -6.09 3.11 9.07
C PHE A 116 -6.49 1.93 8.17
N SER A 117 -5.51 1.31 7.52
CA SER A 117 -5.67 0.21 6.55
C SER A 117 -6.61 0.51 5.37
N GLY A 118 -6.87 1.79 5.05
CA GLY A 118 -7.79 2.18 3.99
C GLY A 118 -9.25 1.80 4.27
N MET A 119 -9.60 1.52 5.54
CA MET A 119 -10.94 1.10 5.93
C MET A 119 -11.92 2.28 5.86
N LEU A 120 -13.17 1.94 5.54
CA LEU A 120 -14.32 2.83 5.62
C LEU A 120 -15.30 2.23 6.61
N ARG A 121 -15.56 2.93 7.71
CA ARG A 121 -16.55 2.54 8.69
C ARG A 121 -17.27 3.76 9.23
N PHE A 122 -18.56 3.64 9.41
CA PHE A 122 -19.40 4.67 9.95
C PHE A 122 -20.04 4.17 11.23
N SER A 123 -20.23 5.05 12.20
CA SER A 123 -21.02 4.78 13.40
C SER A 123 -22.51 4.72 13.08
N SER A 124 -23.33 4.26 14.02
CA SER A 124 -24.78 4.16 13.85
C SER A 124 -25.47 5.50 13.56
N ASP A 125 -24.85 6.62 13.93
CA ASP A 125 -25.29 7.98 13.62
C ASP A 125 -24.74 8.52 12.27
N GLY A 126 -24.14 7.64 11.46
CA GLY A 126 -23.64 7.95 10.11
C GLY A 126 -22.31 8.71 10.08
N LYS A 127 -21.62 8.86 11.22
CA LYS A 127 -20.30 9.53 11.25
C LYS A 127 -19.18 8.56 10.94
N PHE A 128 -18.25 9.00 10.11
CA PHE A 128 -17.03 8.26 9.83
C PHE A 128 -16.21 8.09 11.12
N ASN A 129 -15.69 6.89 11.41
CA ASN A 129 -15.08 6.57 12.69
C ASN A 129 -13.78 5.75 12.62
N ILE A 130 -13.02 5.87 11.52
CA ILE A 130 -11.71 5.24 11.38
C ILE A 130 -10.60 6.22 11.72
N PRO A 131 -9.62 5.87 12.57
CA PRO A 131 -8.51 6.75 12.90
C PRO A 131 -7.55 6.93 11.71
N TYR A 132 -6.74 7.99 11.75
CA TYR A 132 -5.65 8.23 10.79
C TYR A 132 -4.63 7.09 10.80
N GLY A 133 -4.21 6.65 9.59
CA GLY A 133 -3.42 5.44 9.40
C GLY A 133 -1.91 5.54 9.65
N TRP A 134 -1.36 6.74 9.91
CA TRP A 134 0.09 6.96 10.16
C TRP A 134 0.99 6.39 9.06
N TYR A 135 0.76 6.77 7.82
CA TYR A 135 1.53 6.27 6.68
C TYR A 135 2.96 6.84 6.64
N LYS A 136 3.93 5.99 6.31
CA LYS A 136 5.33 6.39 6.14
C LYS A 136 5.58 7.17 4.86
N SER A 137 4.71 7.03 3.87
CA SER A 137 4.75 7.75 2.60
C SER A 137 3.37 7.81 1.98
N PHE A 138 3.06 8.90 1.30
CA PHE A 138 1.86 9.01 0.46
C PHE A 138 2.15 8.40 -0.90
N LYS A 139 1.29 7.48 -1.31
CA LYS A 139 1.25 7.03 -2.70
C LYS A 139 0.22 7.89 -3.41
N GLY A 140 0.66 8.70 -4.37
CA GLY A 140 -0.23 9.43 -5.26
C GLY A 140 -0.96 8.47 -6.21
N ILE A 141 -1.78 9.00 -7.09
CA ILE A 141 -2.36 8.25 -8.21
C ILE A 141 -1.20 7.91 -9.15
N GLU A 142 -0.71 6.67 -9.08
CA GLU A 142 0.39 6.18 -9.93
C GLU A 142 -0.10 5.70 -11.29
N GLN A 143 -1.43 5.54 -11.46
CA GLN A 143 -2.04 5.08 -12.70
C GLN A 143 -2.09 6.21 -13.73
N PRO A 144 -1.89 5.91 -15.03
CA PRO A 144 -2.07 6.88 -16.09
C PRO A 144 -3.52 7.38 -16.09
N ILE A 145 -3.72 8.66 -15.81
CA ILE A 145 -5.06 9.28 -15.74
C ILE A 145 -5.83 9.06 -17.03
N ASP A 146 -5.16 9.19 -18.18
CA ASP A 146 -5.75 9.00 -19.51
C ASP A 146 -6.41 7.62 -19.70
N LYS A 147 -5.76 6.55 -19.17
CA LYS A 147 -6.35 5.20 -19.23
C LYS A 147 -7.53 5.02 -18.29
N ILE A 148 -7.51 5.68 -17.14
CA ILE A 148 -8.64 5.66 -16.20
C ILE A 148 -9.83 6.40 -16.86
N GLU A 149 -9.58 7.54 -17.49
CA GLU A 149 -10.61 8.32 -18.18
C GLU A 149 -11.26 7.52 -19.31
N GLU A 150 -10.46 6.82 -20.13
CA GLU A 150 -10.96 5.94 -21.18
C GLU A 150 -11.88 4.85 -20.64
N ILE A 151 -11.49 4.18 -19.54
CA ILE A 151 -12.30 3.14 -18.89
C ILE A 151 -13.61 3.74 -18.36
N LEU A 152 -13.52 4.88 -17.65
CA LEU A 152 -14.70 5.52 -17.04
C LEU A 152 -15.70 6.00 -18.11
N ASN A 153 -15.23 6.50 -19.24
CA ASN A 153 -16.09 6.93 -20.36
C ASN A 153 -16.83 5.77 -21.03
N ASN A 154 -16.33 4.54 -20.88
CA ASN A 154 -16.96 3.32 -21.38
C ASN A 154 -17.67 2.50 -20.27
N THR A 155 -17.89 3.10 -19.10
CA THR A 155 -18.49 2.43 -17.93
C THR A 155 -19.76 3.17 -17.52
N GLU A 156 -20.85 2.42 -17.38
CA GLU A 156 -22.08 2.91 -16.76
C GLU A 156 -22.09 2.51 -15.27
N PHE A 157 -22.32 3.48 -14.39
CA PHE A 157 -22.43 3.26 -12.95
C PHE A 157 -23.89 3.23 -12.52
N LEU A 158 -24.34 2.10 -12.03
CA LEU A 158 -25.68 1.92 -11.51
C LEU A 158 -25.65 1.86 -9.98
N GLN A 159 -26.65 2.44 -9.31
CA GLN A 159 -26.84 2.38 -7.88
C GLN A 159 -28.25 1.87 -7.58
N GLY A 160 -28.35 0.81 -6.79
CA GLY A 160 -29.65 0.26 -6.43
C GLY A 160 -29.58 -1.20 -6.02
N ASP A 161 -30.72 -1.89 -6.10
CA ASP A 161 -30.80 -3.33 -5.91
C ASP A 161 -30.09 -4.04 -7.07
N TRP A 162 -29.33 -5.09 -6.77
CA TRP A 162 -28.59 -5.88 -7.75
C TRP A 162 -29.50 -6.45 -8.86
N LYS A 163 -30.75 -6.77 -8.53
CA LYS A 163 -31.74 -7.30 -9.49
C LYS A 163 -31.98 -6.34 -10.65
N GLU A 164 -32.00 -5.03 -10.36
CA GLU A 164 -32.14 -4.02 -11.39
C GLU A 164 -30.93 -3.95 -12.32
N CYS A 165 -29.72 -4.19 -11.75
CA CYS A 165 -28.48 -4.18 -12.53
C CYS A 165 -28.38 -5.36 -13.50
N VAL A 166 -28.92 -6.52 -13.13
CA VAL A 166 -28.78 -7.77 -13.91
C VAL A 166 -30.02 -8.12 -14.76
N LYS A 167 -31.11 -7.35 -14.65
CA LYS A 167 -32.37 -7.69 -15.33
C LYS A 167 -32.30 -7.72 -16.86
N THR A 168 -31.32 -7.02 -17.45
CA THR A 168 -31.08 -6.98 -18.90
C THR A 168 -29.94 -7.88 -19.34
N ALA A 169 -29.33 -8.66 -18.44
CA ALA A 169 -28.23 -9.54 -18.77
C ALA A 169 -28.68 -10.68 -19.70
N THR A 170 -27.88 -10.97 -20.70
CA THR A 170 -28.13 -11.94 -21.76
C THR A 170 -26.97 -12.95 -21.86
N ALA A 171 -27.10 -13.95 -22.71
CA ALA A 171 -26.05 -14.95 -22.97
C ALA A 171 -24.72 -14.36 -23.50
N ASP A 172 -24.75 -13.16 -24.03
CA ASP A 172 -23.56 -12.46 -24.53
C ASP A 172 -22.81 -11.71 -23.42
N ASP A 173 -23.44 -11.54 -22.25
CA ASP A 173 -22.88 -10.80 -21.13
C ASP A 173 -22.05 -11.70 -20.21
N PHE A 174 -21.09 -11.07 -19.54
CA PHE A 174 -20.36 -11.66 -18.40
C PHE A 174 -20.67 -10.87 -17.13
N VAL A 175 -21.24 -11.53 -16.14
CA VAL A 175 -21.61 -10.92 -14.85
C VAL A 175 -20.68 -11.41 -13.78
N PHE A 176 -19.96 -10.48 -13.12
CA PHE A 176 -19.13 -10.74 -11.96
C PHE A 176 -19.87 -10.33 -10.70
N LEU A 177 -20.05 -11.28 -9.77
CA LEU A 177 -20.76 -11.09 -8.52
C LEU A 177 -19.81 -11.15 -7.32
N ASP A 178 -19.85 -10.12 -6.48
CA ASP A 178 -19.12 -10.04 -5.20
C ASP A 178 -20.10 -9.62 -4.10
N PRO A 179 -21.04 -10.52 -3.73
CA PRO A 179 -22.06 -10.21 -2.72
C PRO A 179 -21.46 -10.13 -1.32
N PRO A 180 -22.16 -9.49 -0.36
CA PRO A 180 -21.77 -9.55 1.05
C PRO A 180 -21.65 -10.98 1.54
N TYR A 181 -20.56 -11.29 2.24
CA TYR A 181 -20.30 -12.63 2.75
C TYR A 181 -21.25 -12.99 3.89
N THR A 182 -21.57 -14.27 4.02
CA THR A 182 -22.54 -14.79 5.01
C THR A 182 -22.03 -14.72 6.44
N ARG A 183 -20.71 -14.67 6.65
CA ARG A 183 -20.07 -14.58 7.97
C ARG A 183 -19.50 -13.19 8.25
N GLU A 184 -19.93 -12.58 9.34
CA GLU A 184 -19.23 -11.59 10.21
C GLU A 184 -19.01 -10.15 9.71
N PHE A 185 -19.21 -9.78 8.44
CA PHE A 185 -19.01 -8.40 8.02
C PHE A 185 -20.29 -7.66 7.64
N THR A 186 -21.34 -7.84 8.47
CA THR A 186 -22.58 -7.07 8.38
C THR A 186 -22.40 -5.59 8.76
N ASP A 187 -21.23 -5.20 9.26
CA ASP A 187 -20.92 -3.83 9.71
C ASP A 187 -20.82 -2.81 8.56
N TYR A 188 -20.73 -3.27 7.31
CA TYR A 188 -20.67 -2.38 6.15
C TYR A 188 -22.03 -1.81 5.72
N HIS A 189 -23.12 -2.39 6.20
CA HIS A 189 -24.46 -1.91 5.85
C HIS A 189 -25.30 -1.70 7.10
N PRO A 190 -25.75 -0.46 7.41
CA PRO A 190 -26.56 -0.15 8.60
C PRO A 190 -27.87 -0.93 8.69
N ALA A 191 -28.31 -1.51 7.58
CA ALA A 191 -29.63 -2.14 7.47
C ALA A 191 -29.60 -3.68 7.47
N GLY A 192 -28.45 -4.34 7.51
CA GLY A 192 -28.38 -5.81 7.54
C GLY A 192 -29.17 -6.49 6.41
N THR A 193 -29.14 -5.93 5.21
CA THR A 193 -30.10 -6.20 4.13
C THR A 193 -29.76 -7.40 3.26
N PHE A 194 -28.52 -7.92 3.30
CA PHE A 194 -28.15 -9.08 2.50
C PHE A 194 -28.04 -10.32 3.40
N ARG A 195 -29.19 -10.96 3.67
CA ARG A 195 -29.32 -12.14 4.54
C ARG A 195 -29.52 -13.40 3.71
N GLU A 196 -29.81 -14.51 4.37
CA GLU A 196 -30.06 -15.80 3.73
C GLU A 196 -31.10 -15.71 2.60
N THR A 197 -32.20 -14.97 2.79
CA THR A 197 -33.22 -14.79 1.75
C THR A 197 -32.63 -14.20 0.47
N GLN A 198 -31.83 -13.13 0.58
CA GLN A 198 -31.20 -12.49 -0.57
C GLN A 198 -30.13 -13.38 -1.20
N GLN A 199 -29.41 -14.18 -0.40
CA GLN A 199 -28.47 -15.17 -0.92
C GLN A 199 -29.19 -16.25 -1.75
N ARG A 200 -30.35 -16.71 -1.28
CA ARG A 200 -31.17 -17.70 -2.01
C ARG A 200 -31.73 -17.10 -3.31
N GLU A 201 -32.20 -15.87 -3.28
CA GLU A 201 -32.68 -15.16 -4.48
C GLU A 201 -31.55 -14.96 -5.50
N LEU A 202 -30.34 -14.60 -5.04
CA LEU A 202 -29.17 -14.47 -5.91
C LEU A 202 -28.76 -15.82 -6.52
N ALA A 203 -28.82 -16.89 -5.72
CA ALA A 203 -28.53 -18.24 -6.19
C ALA A 203 -29.53 -18.74 -7.23
N GLU A 204 -30.82 -18.44 -7.05
CA GLU A 204 -31.87 -18.75 -8.03
C GLU A 204 -31.60 -18.02 -9.36
N TRP A 205 -31.31 -16.73 -9.32
CA TRP A 205 -30.94 -15.99 -10.52
C TRP A 205 -29.65 -16.54 -11.17
N PHE A 206 -28.60 -16.81 -10.36
CA PHE A 206 -27.35 -17.40 -10.84
C PHE A 206 -27.58 -18.73 -11.59
N GLN A 207 -28.50 -19.54 -11.11
CA GLN A 207 -28.78 -20.88 -11.69
C GLN A 207 -29.70 -20.83 -12.92
N THR A 208 -30.44 -19.76 -13.10
CA THR A 208 -31.49 -19.65 -14.15
C THR A 208 -31.15 -18.67 -15.27
N THR A 209 -30.16 -17.80 -15.08
CA THR A 209 -29.75 -16.85 -16.11
C THR A 209 -29.02 -17.52 -17.26
N ASP A 210 -29.20 -16.98 -18.47
CA ASP A 210 -28.42 -17.38 -19.66
C ASP A 210 -27.03 -16.69 -19.70
N ALA A 211 -26.79 -15.64 -18.89
CA ALA A 211 -25.54 -14.91 -18.85
C ALA A 211 -24.40 -15.81 -18.31
N LYS A 212 -23.17 -15.52 -18.71
CA LYS A 212 -21.97 -16.11 -18.12
C LYS A 212 -21.68 -15.47 -16.78
N VAL A 213 -21.77 -16.23 -15.70
CA VAL A 213 -21.65 -15.67 -14.34
C VAL A 213 -20.45 -16.24 -13.60
N MET A 214 -19.73 -15.38 -12.92
CA MET A 214 -18.72 -15.74 -11.93
C MET A 214 -19.08 -15.08 -10.59
N ILE A 215 -19.04 -15.87 -9.52
CA ILE A 215 -19.27 -15.38 -8.15
C ILE A 215 -18.06 -15.67 -7.28
N ILE A 216 -17.65 -14.71 -6.45
CA ILE A 216 -16.69 -14.89 -5.37
C ILE A 216 -17.44 -14.78 -4.05
N ILE A 217 -17.36 -15.81 -3.22
CA ILE A 217 -18.09 -15.87 -1.95
C ILE A 217 -17.31 -16.75 -0.95
N ASN A 218 -17.51 -16.50 0.36
CA ASN A 218 -16.97 -17.38 1.38
C ASN A 218 -17.67 -18.75 1.38
N ARG A 219 -16.95 -19.78 1.76
CA ARG A 219 -17.47 -21.13 1.89
C ARG A 219 -18.06 -21.35 3.29
N ASP A 220 -19.33 -21.69 3.37
CA ASP A 220 -20.06 -22.15 4.56
C ASP A 220 -21.20 -23.09 4.18
N GLU A 221 -21.99 -23.54 5.12
CA GLU A 221 -23.08 -24.51 4.88
C GLU A 221 -24.11 -23.98 3.87
N LEU A 222 -24.48 -22.70 3.97
CA LEU A 222 -25.45 -22.09 3.05
C LEU A 222 -24.88 -21.97 1.64
N THR A 223 -23.67 -21.44 1.50
CA THR A 223 -23.06 -21.25 0.19
C THR A 223 -22.67 -22.57 -0.47
N GLU A 224 -22.33 -23.59 0.31
CA GLU A 224 -22.15 -24.96 -0.19
C GLU A 224 -23.47 -25.57 -0.70
N GLU A 225 -24.57 -25.38 0.03
CA GLU A 225 -25.91 -25.78 -0.42
C GLU A 225 -26.28 -25.13 -1.76
N LEU A 226 -26.06 -23.80 -1.86
CA LEU A 226 -26.51 -23.00 -2.99
C LEU A 226 -25.62 -23.13 -4.24
N TYR A 227 -24.31 -23.19 -4.05
CA TYR A 227 -23.32 -23.08 -5.13
C TYR A 227 -22.35 -24.26 -5.22
N GLY A 228 -22.38 -25.25 -4.33
CA GLY A 228 -21.37 -26.31 -4.22
C GLY A 228 -21.09 -27.04 -5.53
N LYS A 229 -22.11 -27.31 -6.35
CA LYS A 229 -21.95 -27.98 -7.66
C LYS A 229 -21.29 -27.08 -8.75
N TYR A 230 -21.16 -25.80 -8.49
CA TYR A 230 -20.57 -24.81 -9.41
C TYR A 230 -19.17 -24.35 -8.99
N ILE A 231 -18.61 -24.87 -7.90
CA ILE A 231 -17.27 -24.49 -7.43
C ILE A 231 -16.24 -24.89 -8.48
N VAL A 232 -15.54 -23.90 -9.01
CA VAL A 232 -14.46 -24.06 -9.99
C VAL A 232 -13.11 -24.00 -9.30
N ASN A 233 -12.99 -23.19 -8.24
CA ASN A 233 -11.76 -23.02 -7.48
C ASN A 233 -12.07 -22.70 -6.02
N ASP A 234 -11.26 -23.23 -5.11
CA ASP A 234 -11.36 -23.03 -3.66
C ASP A 234 -9.95 -22.76 -3.12
N TYR A 235 -9.76 -21.70 -2.34
CA TYR A 235 -8.47 -21.33 -1.78
C TYR A 235 -8.60 -20.63 -0.44
N ASP A 236 -7.65 -20.90 0.44
CA ASP A 236 -7.56 -20.21 1.72
C ASP A 236 -6.99 -18.81 1.53
N PHE A 237 -7.76 -17.79 1.89
CA PHE A 237 -7.31 -16.41 1.90
C PHE A 237 -7.18 -15.89 3.33
N ARG A 238 -5.95 -15.48 3.71
CA ARG A 238 -5.72 -14.81 4.98
C ARG A 238 -5.84 -13.31 4.79
N TYR A 239 -6.85 -12.73 5.40
CA TYR A 239 -6.95 -11.29 5.49
C TYR A 239 -5.79 -10.75 6.34
N SER A 240 -5.03 -9.79 5.82
CA SER A 240 -3.90 -9.15 6.53
C SER A 240 -4.34 -8.27 7.70
N ILE A 241 -5.63 -7.97 7.80
CA ILE A 241 -6.23 -7.24 8.92
C ILE A 241 -6.52 -8.27 10.01
N GLN A 242 -5.54 -8.57 10.85
CA GLN A 242 -5.81 -9.25 12.10
C GLN A 242 -6.51 -8.25 13.03
N TYR A 243 -7.82 -8.42 13.24
CA TYR A 243 -8.44 -8.01 14.49
C TYR A 243 -7.72 -8.78 15.60
N ARG A 244 -6.81 -8.11 16.30
CA ARG A 244 -6.33 -8.65 17.56
C ARG A 244 -7.56 -8.75 18.45
N ASP A 245 -7.93 -9.97 18.83
CA ASP A 245 -8.85 -10.22 19.92
C ASP A 245 -8.41 -9.40 21.13
N ARG A 246 -9.05 -8.25 21.33
CA ARG A 246 -8.96 -7.48 22.56
C ARG A 246 -10.09 -7.91 23.49
N MET A 247 -10.25 -9.20 23.65
CA MET A 247 -11.19 -9.74 24.63
C MET A 247 -10.60 -10.98 25.28
N THR A 248 -9.56 -10.79 26.06
CA THR A 248 -9.22 -11.63 27.23
C THR A 248 -8.21 -10.85 28.06
N GLU A 249 -8.70 -9.94 28.89
CA GLU A 249 -8.23 -9.71 30.28
C GLU A 249 -9.35 -8.96 31.01
#